data_6e198a70693f136129f384f1d2492a5c
#
_entry.id   6e198a70693f136129f384f1d2492a5c
#
_cell.length_a   1.000
_cell.length_b   1.000
_cell.length_c   1.000
_cell.angle_alpha   90.00
_cell.angle_beta   90.00
_cell.angle_gamma   90.00
#
_symmetry.space_group_name_H-M   'P 1'
#
loop_
_entity.id
_entity.type
_entity.pdbx_description
1 polymer ?
#
loop_
_entity_poly.entity_id
_entity_poly.type
_entity_poly.pdbx_seq_one_letter_code
_entity_poly.pdbx_strand_id
1 'polypeptide(L)'
;MKKFKQIYIEITNKCNLRCSFCPNECLEKKEMSLDQFELIINMVRKYTETVCLHIQGEPLIHSNFKDVVRICYEHGLMINLTTNGTLVNKLIDVFQKYRNFKKINISLQALVNYKKESRNSYIENIDYFLNYKNKFFKEIPVNLRLWNDKSIGINVELNDYCKKHFEHMVVHHHITNTRISENDEFEWPTLDMEDNKILSSCLGGKDQLGILVDGRVVLCCLDYLGHTNLGNIFENDLECILNSEKFLNCVKGFNDRKPYLEICRKCTYRNRFIK
;
A
#
# COMPACT_ATOMS: atom_id res chain seq x y z
N MET A 1 -17.64 17.01 0.65
CA MET A 1 -17.11 15.79 -0.02
C MET A 1 -15.63 15.68 0.31
N LYS A 2 -15.12 14.49 0.68
CA LYS A 2 -13.69 14.30 1.02
C LYS A 2 -12.81 14.54 -0.21
N LYS A 3 -11.63 15.16 -0.01
CA LYS A 3 -10.74 15.56 -1.10
C LYS A 3 -10.03 14.35 -1.74
N PHE A 4 -9.60 13.38 -0.93
CA PHE A 4 -8.86 12.21 -1.40
C PHE A 4 -9.67 10.93 -1.25
N LYS A 5 -9.55 10.02 -2.20
CA LYS A 5 -10.13 8.67 -2.10
C LYS A 5 -9.43 7.84 -1.03
N GLN A 6 -8.13 8.07 -0.83
CA GLN A 6 -7.32 7.45 0.22
C GLN A 6 -6.05 8.25 0.49
N ILE A 7 -5.55 8.15 1.72
CA ILE A 7 -4.24 8.70 2.11
C ILE A 7 -3.38 7.54 2.61
N TYR A 8 -2.15 7.46 2.08
CA TYR A 8 -1.16 6.48 2.51
C TYR A 8 -0.40 7.04 3.71
N ILE A 9 -0.24 6.24 4.75
CA ILE A 9 0.51 6.55 5.96
C ILE A 9 1.50 5.41 6.18
N GLU A 10 2.78 5.70 6.06
CA GLU A 10 3.84 4.74 6.32
C GLU A 10 4.03 4.61 7.83
N ILE A 11 3.29 3.69 8.46
CA ILE A 11 3.40 3.47 9.91
C ILE A 11 4.74 2.85 10.32
N THR A 12 5.40 2.17 9.38
CA THR A 12 6.76 1.65 9.51
C THR A 12 7.36 1.40 8.14
N ASN A 13 8.67 1.64 7.99
CA ASN A 13 9.43 1.24 6.80
C ASN A 13 10.26 -0.04 7.05
N LYS A 14 10.08 -0.70 8.20
CA LYS A 14 10.65 -2.02 8.50
C LYS A 14 9.91 -3.08 7.70
N CYS A 15 10.62 -4.09 7.19
CA CYS A 15 10.04 -5.27 6.54
C CYS A 15 10.84 -6.51 6.92
N ASN A 16 10.17 -7.65 7.07
CA ASN A 16 10.81 -8.94 7.32
C ASN A 16 11.19 -9.69 6.03
N LEU A 17 10.93 -9.12 4.87
CA LEU A 17 11.34 -9.61 3.55
C LEU A 17 12.26 -8.62 2.83
N ARG A 18 12.96 -9.11 1.81
CA ARG A 18 13.79 -8.33 0.89
C ARG A 18 13.46 -8.73 -0.54
N CYS A 19 12.26 -8.37 -0.98
CA CYS A 19 11.76 -8.72 -2.30
C CYS A 19 12.57 -8.00 -3.40
N SER A 20 12.88 -8.71 -4.49
CA SER A 20 13.65 -8.16 -5.62
C SER A 20 12.98 -6.99 -6.32
N PHE A 21 11.65 -6.99 -6.32
CA PHE A 21 10.82 -5.92 -6.91
C PHE A 21 10.62 -4.70 -5.99
N CYS A 22 11.06 -4.77 -4.74
CA CYS A 22 10.94 -3.67 -3.79
C CYS A 22 12.27 -2.90 -3.75
N PRO A 23 12.25 -1.55 -3.72
CA PRO A 23 13.49 -0.80 -3.59
C PRO A 23 14.14 -1.12 -2.24
N ASN A 24 15.38 -1.64 -2.33
CA ASN A 24 16.15 -2.10 -1.16
C ASN A 24 17.13 -1.02 -0.67
N GLU A 25 16.77 0.24 -0.78
CA GLU A 25 17.65 1.32 -0.33
C GLU A 25 17.83 1.32 1.19
N CYS A 26 19.02 1.71 1.61
CA CYS A 26 19.39 1.79 3.02
C CYS A 26 18.78 3.03 3.68
N LEU A 27 17.47 3.06 3.81
CA LEU A 27 16.80 4.04 4.64
C LEU A 27 16.94 3.63 6.12
N GLU A 28 17.08 4.61 6.98
CA GLU A 28 16.98 4.40 8.44
C GLU A 28 15.65 3.73 8.76
N LYS A 29 15.70 2.57 9.44
CA LYS A 29 14.51 1.78 9.74
C LYS A 29 13.78 2.38 10.94
N LYS A 30 12.58 2.90 10.69
CA LYS A 30 11.75 3.62 11.66
C LYS A 30 10.38 2.96 11.83
N GLU A 31 9.77 3.28 12.93
CA GLU A 31 8.40 2.94 13.26
C GLU A 31 7.75 4.18 13.87
N MET A 32 6.55 4.53 13.41
CA MET A 32 5.80 5.69 13.89
C MET A 32 5.25 5.41 15.29
N SER A 33 5.37 6.35 16.22
CA SER A 33 4.72 6.20 17.51
C SER A 33 3.20 6.35 17.40
N LEU A 34 2.46 5.83 18.38
CA LEU A 34 1.00 5.96 18.39
C LEU A 34 0.57 7.44 18.48
N ASP A 35 1.28 8.27 19.22
CA ASP A 35 0.99 9.70 19.35
C ASP A 35 1.19 10.43 18.01
N GLN A 36 2.27 10.12 17.29
CA GLN A 36 2.50 10.62 15.94
C GLN A 36 1.40 10.19 14.99
N PHE A 37 1.01 8.91 15.04
CA PHE A 37 -0.04 8.38 14.20
C PHE A 37 -1.39 9.03 14.48
N GLU A 38 -1.78 9.18 15.75
CA GLU A 38 -3.03 9.80 16.14
C GLU A 38 -3.09 11.28 15.74
N LEU A 39 -1.99 12.01 15.87
CA LEU A 39 -1.88 13.37 15.36
C LEU A 39 -2.16 13.42 13.85
N ILE A 40 -1.56 12.54 13.07
CA ILE A 40 -1.80 12.45 11.62
C ILE A 40 -3.27 12.11 11.34
N ILE A 41 -3.84 11.13 12.04
CA ILE A 41 -5.24 10.71 11.87
C ILE A 41 -6.21 11.87 12.12
N ASN A 42 -5.96 12.68 13.16
CA ASN A 42 -6.77 13.85 13.46
C ASN A 42 -6.80 14.88 12.32
N MET A 43 -5.69 15.03 11.60
CA MET A 43 -5.61 15.92 10.44
C MET A 43 -6.24 15.29 9.20
N VAL A 44 -5.87 14.04 8.85
CA VAL A 44 -6.26 13.43 7.57
C VAL A 44 -7.73 13.04 7.49
N ARG A 45 -8.40 12.75 8.61
CA ARG A 45 -9.83 12.38 8.65
C ARG A 45 -10.75 13.45 8.06
N LYS A 46 -10.30 14.70 7.98
CA LYS A 46 -11.02 15.80 7.32
C LYS A 46 -11.02 15.64 5.79
N TYR A 47 -10.03 14.96 5.24
CA TYR A 47 -9.74 14.90 3.80
C TYR A 47 -10.00 13.54 3.16
N THR A 48 -10.09 12.46 3.94
CA THR A 48 -10.37 11.11 3.44
C THR A 48 -11.23 10.32 4.42
N GLU A 49 -11.85 9.26 3.92
CA GLU A 49 -12.51 8.21 4.72
C GLU A 49 -11.69 6.91 4.75
N THR A 50 -10.58 6.87 4.01
CA THR A 50 -9.80 5.63 3.87
C THR A 50 -8.31 5.93 3.99
N VAL A 51 -7.63 5.18 4.86
CA VAL A 51 -6.18 5.21 4.98
C VAL A 51 -5.56 3.89 4.51
N CYS A 52 -4.37 3.99 3.91
CA CYS A 52 -3.53 2.84 3.59
C CYS A 52 -2.33 2.88 4.54
N LEU A 53 -2.05 1.80 5.27
CA LEU A 53 -1.05 1.78 6.34
C LEU A 53 0.37 1.42 5.85
N HIS A 54 0.67 1.75 4.59
CA HIS A 54 1.97 1.42 3.97
C HIS A 54 2.36 2.43 2.89
N ILE A 55 3.65 2.62 2.73
CA ILE A 55 4.35 3.11 1.54
C ILE A 55 5.46 2.10 1.27
N GLN A 56 6.44 1.99 2.14
CA GLN A 56 7.39 0.90 2.27
C GLN A 56 7.06 0.03 3.49
N GLY A 57 7.86 -1.02 3.73
CA GLY A 57 7.76 -1.85 4.92
C GLY A 57 6.60 -2.86 4.92
N GLU A 58 6.42 -3.51 6.06
CA GLU A 58 5.32 -4.45 6.32
C GLU A 58 4.50 -3.95 7.52
N PRO A 59 3.26 -3.51 7.32
CA PRO A 59 2.45 -2.93 8.40
C PRO A 59 2.26 -3.87 9.60
N LEU A 60 2.15 -5.18 9.37
CA LEU A 60 1.93 -6.16 10.44
C LEU A 60 3.15 -6.40 11.34
N ILE A 61 4.31 -5.82 11.00
CA ILE A 61 5.49 -5.79 11.89
C ILE A 61 5.35 -4.72 12.96
N HIS A 62 4.59 -3.65 12.71
CA HIS A 62 4.43 -2.57 13.66
C HIS A 62 4.09 -3.11 15.05
N SER A 63 4.86 -2.69 16.08
CA SER A 63 4.76 -3.26 17.43
C SER A 63 3.36 -3.09 18.03
N ASN A 64 2.70 -1.96 17.74
CA ASN A 64 1.38 -1.61 18.23
C ASN A 64 0.32 -1.64 17.12
N PHE A 65 0.41 -2.56 16.14
CA PHE A 65 -0.50 -2.59 14.99
C PHE A 65 -1.98 -2.61 15.38
N LYS A 66 -2.34 -3.31 16.46
CA LYS A 66 -3.72 -3.37 16.95
C LYS A 66 -4.24 -2.01 17.42
N ASP A 67 -3.37 -1.21 18.06
CA ASP A 67 -3.72 0.15 18.49
C ASP A 67 -3.79 1.12 17.31
N VAL A 68 -2.95 0.95 16.29
CA VAL A 68 -3.07 1.68 15.02
C VAL A 68 -4.46 1.46 14.40
N VAL A 69 -4.93 0.20 14.37
CA VAL A 69 -6.28 -0.11 13.87
C VAL A 69 -7.38 0.48 14.77
N ARG A 70 -7.22 0.40 16.09
CA ARG A 70 -8.12 1.01 17.07
C ARG A 70 -8.27 2.52 16.83
N ILE A 71 -7.16 3.24 16.70
CA ILE A 71 -7.17 4.70 16.42
C ILE A 71 -7.95 4.99 15.13
N CYS A 72 -7.70 4.25 14.04
CA CYS A 72 -8.50 4.41 12.82
C CYS A 72 -9.99 4.19 13.06
N TYR A 73 -10.36 3.16 13.84
CA TYR A 73 -11.75 2.82 14.15
C TYR A 73 -12.43 3.94 14.95
N GLU A 74 -11.79 4.44 16.00
CA GLU A 74 -12.30 5.50 16.87
C GLU A 74 -12.51 6.83 16.13
N HIS A 75 -11.71 7.07 15.08
CA HIS A 75 -11.83 8.24 14.21
C HIS A 75 -12.70 8.01 12.95
N GLY A 76 -13.40 6.87 12.86
CA GLY A 76 -14.32 6.56 11.76
C GLY A 76 -13.65 6.34 10.41
N LEU A 77 -12.38 5.93 10.39
CA LEU A 77 -11.61 5.69 9.17
C LEU A 77 -11.60 4.20 8.78
N MET A 78 -11.80 3.94 7.51
CA MET A 78 -11.62 2.62 6.91
C MET A 78 -10.17 2.37 6.52
N ILE A 79 -9.71 1.14 6.68
CA ILE A 79 -8.35 0.74 6.35
C ILE A 79 -8.31 -0.04 5.03
N ASN A 80 -7.44 0.37 4.11
CA ASN A 80 -7.03 -0.42 2.97
C ASN A 80 -5.62 -0.98 3.27
N LEU A 81 -5.57 -2.22 3.74
CA LEU A 81 -4.32 -2.86 4.14
C LEU A 81 -3.64 -3.55 2.94
N THR A 82 -2.33 -3.40 2.84
CA THR A 82 -1.49 -4.27 1.99
C THR A 82 -0.43 -4.91 2.88
N THR A 83 -0.28 -6.22 2.77
CA THR A 83 0.68 -7.02 3.54
C THR A 83 1.38 -8.04 2.64
N ASN A 84 2.58 -8.42 3.01
CA ASN A 84 3.30 -9.52 2.36
C ASN A 84 2.77 -10.92 2.75
N GLY A 85 1.78 -11.00 3.64
CA GLY A 85 1.10 -12.22 4.05
C GLY A 85 1.81 -13.06 5.12
N THR A 86 3.06 -12.77 5.46
CA THR A 86 3.84 -13.58 6.43
C THR A 86 3.23 -13.60 7.83
N LEU A 87 2.58 -12.51 8.21
CA LEU A 87 2.00 -12.29 9.54
C LEU A 87 0.47 -12.11 9.48
N VAL A 88 -0.16 -12.55 8.39
CA VAL A 88 -1.59 -12.28 8.12
C VAL A 88 -2.50 -12.80 9.24
N ASN A 89 -2.13 -13.85 9.96
CA ASN A 89 -2.91 -14.41 11.06
C ASN A 89 -3.01 -13.46 12.28
N LYS A 90 -2.13 -12.45 12.41
CA LYS A 90 -2.32 -11.39 13.41
C LYS A 90 -3.63 -10.62 13.25
N LEU A 91 -4.19 -10.60 12.03
CA LEU A 91 -5.47 -9.95 11.75
C LEU A 91 -6.65 -10.64 12.43
N ILE A 92 -6.55 -11.93 12.74
CA ILE A 92 -7.61 -12.69 13.41
C ILE A 92 -7.97 -12.04 14.75
N ASP A 93 -6.97 -11.72 15.58
CA ASP A 93 -7.18 -11.06 16.88
C ASP A 93 -7.68 -9.62 16.74
N VAL A 94 -7.26 -8.95 15.67
CA VAL A 94 -7.72 -7.58 15.36
C VAL A 94 -9.20 -7.58 14.98
N PHE A 95 -9.64 -8.52 14.13
CA PHE A 95 -11.02 -8.62 13.65
C PHE A 95 -12.04 -8.92 14.74
N GLN A 96 -11.62 -9.51 15.86
CA GLN A 96 -12.52 -9.74 17.01
C GLN A 96 -13.06 -8.43 17.58
N LYS A 97 -12.33 -7.31 17.43
CA LYS A 97 -12.70 -6.01 17.97
C LYS A 97 -13.00 -4.96 16.90
N TYR A 98 -12.22 -4.94 15.82
CA TYR A 98 -12.23 -3.86 14.83
C TYR A 98 -12.42 -4.43 13.43
N ARG A 99 -13.45 -3.98 12.72
CA ARG A 99 -13.83 -4.46 11.37
C ARG A 99 -13.79 -3.35 10.32
N ASN A 100 -13.12 -2.26 10.61
CA ASN A 100 -12.99 -1.10 9.72
C ASN A 100 -11.99 -1.32 8.57
N PHE A 101 -11.99 -2.52 8.01
CA PHE A 101 -11.19 -2.86 6.83
C PHE A 101 -12.04 -2.76 5.57
N LYS A 102 -11.73 -1.77 4.72
CA LYS A 102 -12.34 -1.63 3.41
C LYS A 102 -11.87 -2.73 2.47
N LYS A 103 -10.60 -3.15 2.62
CA LYS A 103 -9.97 -4.18 1.79
C LYS A 103 -8.64 -4.61 2.38
N ILE A 104 -8.32 -5.89 2.22
CA ILE A 104 -7.01 -6.46 2.52
C ILE A 104 -6.40 -6.96 1.22
N ASN A 105 -5.18 -6.52 0.91
CA ASN A 105 -4.40 -7.03 -0.20
C ASN A 105 -3.25 -7.87 0.36
N ILE A 106 -3.17 -9.12 -0.06
CA ILE A 106 -2.06 -10.03 0.28
C ILE A 106 -1.18 -10.16 -0.97
N SER A 107 0.08 -9.78 -0.84
CA SER A 107 1.05 -9.79 -1.93
C SER A 107 1.66 -11.19 -2.08
N LEU A 108 0.98 -12.10 -2.79
CA LEU A 108 1.45 -13.48 -3.01
C LEU A 108 2.78 -13.55 -3.76
N GLN A 109 3.11 -12.52 -4.55
CA GLN A 109 4.43 -12.41 -5.20
C GLN A 109 5.60 -12.43 -4.19
N ALA A 110 5.33 -12.18 -2.91
CA ALA A 110 6.31 -12.34 -1.84
C ALA A 110 6.85 -13.78 -1.74
N LEU A 111 6.13 -14.78 -2.29
CA LEU A 111 6.52 -16.19 -2.29
C LEU A 111 7.86 -16.45 -2.99
N VAL A 112 8.28 -15.58 -3.93
CA VAL A 112 9.58 -15.72 -4.59
C VAL A 112 10.77 -15.65 -3.60
N ASN A 113 10.58 -15.02 -2.43
CA ASN A 113 11.61 -14.90 -1.39
C ASN A 113 11.75 -16.17 -0.54
N TYR A 114 10.85 -17.14 -0.71
CA TYR A 114 10.85 -18.36 0.06
C TYR A 114 11.60 -19.46 -0.68
N LYS A 115 12.47 -20.17 0.06
CA LYS A 115 13.03 -21.43 -0.42
C LYS A 115 11.91 -22.43 -0.70
N LYS A 116 12.10 -23.33 -1.64
CA LYS A 116 11.08 -24.29 -2.08
C LYS A 116 10.44 -25.05 -0.91
N GLU A 117 11.26 -25.44 0.07
CA GLU A 117 10.84 -26.20 1.26
C GLU A 117 9.91 -25.40 2.19
N SER A 118 10.01 -24.07 2.18
CA SER A 118 9.23 -23.18 3.04
C SER A 118 7.99 -22.59 2.37
N ARG A 119 7.78 -22.87 1.09
CA ARG A 119 6.64 -22.28 0.34
C ARG A 119 5.30 -22.81 0.82
N ASN A 120 5.24 -24.10 1.16
CA ASN A 120 4.01 -24.71 1.65
C ASN A 120 3.56 -24.07 2.97
N SER A 121 4.45 -23.82 3.91
CA SER A 121 4.10 -23.18 5.18
C SER A 121 3.57 -21.74 4.99
N TYR A 122 4.08 -21.01 4.00
CA TYR A 122 3.54 -19.69 3.65
C TYR A 122 2.12 -19.80 3.10
N ILE A 123 1.87 -20.75 2.19
CA ILE A 123 0.53 -20.98 1.62
C ILE A 123 -0.46 -21.42 2.71
N GLU A 124 -0.09 -22.41 3.54
CA GLU A 124 -0.90 -22.89 4.66
C GLU A 124 -1.29 -21.77 5.64
N ASN A 125 -0.38 -20.84 5.89
CA ASN A 125 -0.65 -19.68 6.73
C ASN A 125 -1.76 -18.77 6.13
N ILE A 126 -1.75 -18.59 4.82
CA ILE A 126 -2.79 -17.81 4.12
C ILE A 126 -4.10 -18.60 4.05
N ASP A 127 -4.04 -19.92 3.80
CA ASP A 127 -5.22 -20.80 3.79
C ASP A 127 -5.94 -20.76 5.14
N TYR A 128 -5.18 -20.85 6.23
CA TYR A 128 -5.74 -20.75 7.58
C TYR A 128 -6.47 -19.41 7.79
N PHE A 129 -5.82 -18.31 7.41
CA PHE A 129 -6.42 -16.98 7.49
C PHE A 129 -7.70 -16.87 6.66
N LEU A 130 -7.69 -17.34 5.41
CA LEU A 130 -8.85 -17.24 4.51
C LEU A 130 -10.02 -18.08 5.03
N ASN A 131 -9.78 -19.30 5.51
CA ASN A 131 -10.81 -20.16 6.10
C ASN A 131 -11.40 -19.52 7.37
N TYR A 132 -10.56 -18.99 8.25
CA TYR A 132 -11.01 -18.31 9.46
C TYR A 132 -11.83 -17.05 9.12
N LYS A 133 -11.32 -16.22 8.21
CA LYS A 133 -12.02 -15.04 7.69
C LYS A 133 -13.37 -15.44 7.09
N ASN A 134 -13.40 -16.49 6.27
CA ASN A 134 -14.63 -16.94 5.64
C ASN A 134 -15.68 -17.44 6.64
N LYS A 135 -15.24 -18.01 7.76
CA LYS A 135 -16.16 -18.48 8.81
C LYS A 135 -16.75 -17.35 9.64
N PHE A 136 -15.95 -16.33 9.98
CA PHE A 136 -16.30 -15.35 11.00
C PHE A 136 -16.43 -13.90 10.50
N PHE A 137 -15.84 -13.56 9.36
CA PHE A 137 -15.69 -12.18 8.84
C PHE A 137 -15.87 -12.13 7.31
N LYS A 138 -16.96 -12.74 6.82
CA LYS A 138 -17.25 -12.88 5.38
C LYS A 138 -17.30 -11.55 4.63
N GLU A 139 -17.68 -10.48 5.32
CA GLU A 139 -17.85 -9.14 4.77
C GLU A 139 -16.53 -8.47 4.39
N ILE A 140 -15.40 -8.87 4.97
CA ILE A 140 -14.10 -8.22 4.70
C ILE A 140 -13.53 -8.69 3.35
N PRO A 141 -13.36 -7.77 2.39
CA PRO A 141 -12.83 -8.13 1.08
C PRO A 141 -11.32 -8.44 1.14
N VAL A 142 -10.91 -9.55 0.52
CA VAL A 142 -9.50 -9.91 0.36
C VAL A 142 -9.13 -9.95 -1.12
N ASN A 143 -7.98 -9.41 -1.47
CA ASN A 143 -7.41 -9.49 -2.79
C ASN A 143 -6.01 -10.13 -2.73
N LEU A 144 -5.89 -11.29 -3.31
CA LEU A 144 -4.64 -12.01 -3.48
C LEU A 144 -3.95 -11.47 -4.73
N ARG A 145 -2.78 -10.84 -4.57
CA ARG A 145 -2.07 -10.14 -5.66
C ARG A 145 -0.91 -10.98 -6.17
N LEU A 146 -0.83 -11.10 -7.48
CA LEU A 146 0.28 -11.69 -8.23
C LEU A 146 0.83 -10.62 -9.18
N TRP A 147 1.68 -9.74 -8.66
CA TRP A 147 2.25 -8.61 -9.39
C TRP A 147 3.74 -8.85 -9.60
N ASN A 148 4.06 -9.72 -10.54
CA ASN A 148 5.41 -10.16 -10.85
C ASN A 148 5.80 -9.81 -12.28
N ASP A 149 7.11 -9.67 -12.51
CA ASP A 149 7.68 -9.65 -13.86
C ASP A 149 7.50 -11.03 -14.51
N LYS A 150 6.64 -11.08 -15.52
CA LYS A 150 6.31 -12.30 -16.27
C LYS A 150 7.41 -12.71 -17.28
N SER A 151 8.44 -11.90 -17.49
CA SER A 151 9.62 -12.29 -18.27
C SER A 151 10.53 -13.26 -17.51
N ILE A 152 10.36 -13.33 -16.17
CA ILE A 152 11.14 -14.22 -15.29
C ILE A 152 10.37 -15.53 -15.11
N GLY A 153 10.90 -16.65 -15.66
CA GLY A 153 10.22 -17.95 -15.68
C GLY A 153 9.75 -18.45 -14.31
N ILE A 154 10.57 -18.28 -13.24
CA ILE A 154 10.17 -18.67 -11.89
C ILE A 154 8.93 -17.91 -11.38
N ASN A 155 8.77 -16.66 -11.78
CA ASN A 155 7.59 -15.87 -11.39
C ASN A 155 6.31 -16.42 -12.05
N VAL A 156 6.41 -16.87 -13.31
CA VAL A 156 5.28 -17.51 -14.03
C VAL A 156 4.88 -18.80 -13.32
N GLU A 157 5.84 -19.67 -13.03
CA GLU A 157 5.58 -20.93 -12.32
C GLU A 157 4.90 -20.72 -10.96
N LEU A 158 5.38 -19.74 -10.19
CA LEU A 158 4.81 -19.41 -8.88
C LEU A 158 3.42 -18.77 -8.99
N ASN A 159 3.21 -17.92 -9.99
CA ASN A 159 1.90 -17.34 -10.26
C ASN A 159 0.89 -18.44 -10.60
N ASP A 160 1.25 -19.36 -11.49
CA ASP A 160 0.38 -20.48 -11.89
C ASP A 160 0.09 -21.40 -10.71
N TYR A 161 1.09 -21.70 -9.90
CA TYR A 161 0.93 -22.48 -8.68
C TYR A 161 -0.06 -21.81 -7.69
N CYS A 162 0.16 -20.55 -7.37
CA CYS A 162 -0.71 -19.78 -6.47
C CYS A 162 -2.12 -19.66 -7.03
N LYS A 163 -2.25 -19.37 -8.32
CA LYS A 163 -3.54 -19.23 -9.00
C LYS A 163 -4.34 -20.52 -8.89
N LYS A 164 -3.76 -21.62 -9.32
CA LYS A 164 -4.42 -22.94 -9.26
C LYS A 164 -4.85 -23.31 -7.83
N HIS A 165 -3.99 -23.07 -6.84
CA HIS A 165 -4.27 -23.36 -5.44
C HIS A 165 -5.43 -22.52 -4.90
N PHE A 166 -5.35 -21.19 -5.03
CA PHE A 166 -6.33 -20.29 -4.45
C PHE A 166 -7.64 -20.20 -5.24
N GLU A 167 -7.63 -20.40 -6.56
CA GLU A 167 -8.85 -20.54 -7.34
C GLU A 167 -9.63 -21.80 -6.90
N HIS A 168 -8.95 -22.91 -6.73
CA HIS A 168 -9.56 -24.12 -6.17
C HIS A 168 -10.17 -23.84 -4.79
N MET A 169 -9.43 -23.19 -3.91
CA MET A 169 -9.85 -22.84 -2.56
C MET A 169 -11.09 -21.93 -2.57
N VAL A 170 -11.08 -20.87 -3.38
CA VAL A 170 -12.20 -19.92 -3.49
C VAL A 170 -13.46 -20.61 -3.98
N VAL A 171 -13.36 -21.49 -4.99
CA VAL A 171 -14.50 -22.19 -5.58
C VAL A 171 -15.00 -23.31 -4.68
N HIS A 172 -14.13 -24.24 -4.29
CA HIS A 172 -14.54 -25.46 -3.58
C HIS A 172 -14.81 -25.27 -2.08
N HIS A 173 -14.12 -24.30 -1.45
CA HIS A 173 -14.38 -23.97 -0.05
C HIS A 173 -15.33 -22.78 0.12
N HIS A 174 -15.92 -22.30 -0.98
CA HIS A 174 -16.86 -21.17 -0.98
C HIS A 174 -16.36 -19.94 -0.24
N ILE A 175 -15.07 -19.57 -0.45
CA ILE A 175 -14.46 -18.39 0.18
C ILE A 175 -15.05 -17.12 -0.45
N THR A 176 -15.90 -16.43 0.29
CA THR A 176 -16.60 -15.23 -0.17
C THR A 176 -15.70 -13.98 -0.10
N ASN A 177 -16.04 -12.95 -0.89
CA ASN A 177 -15.33 -11.67 -0.92
C ASN A 177 -13.79 -11.80 -1.05
N THR A 178 -13.34 -12.84 -1.76
CA THR A 178 -11.93 -13.07 -2.04
C THR A 178 -11.72 -13.20 -3.54
N ARG A 179 -10.73 -12.50 -4.05
CA ARG A 179 -10.37 -12.55 -5.48
C ARG A 179 -8.87 -12.64 -5.66
N ILE A 180 -8.46 -13.19 -6.78
CA ILE A 180 -7.08 -13.18 -7.26
C ILE A 180 -6.95 -12.09 -8.31
N SER A 181 -5.86 -11.33 -8.30
CA SER A 181 -5.57 -10.32 -9.31
C SER A 181 -4.12 -10.43 -9.78
N GLU A 182 -3.96 -10.51 -11.09
CA GLU A 182 -2.67 -10.45 -11.77
C GLU A 182 -2.47 -9.07 -12.38
N ASN A 183 -1.27 -8.54 -12.26
CA ASN A 183 -0.80 -7.36 -12.98
C ASN A 183 0.70 -7.49 -13.22
N ASP A 184 1.19 -6.77 -14.21
CA ASP A 184 2.61 -6.65 -14.43
C ASP A 184 3.24 -5.84 -13.30
N GLU A 185 4.49 -6.20 -12.97
CA GLU A 185 5.32 -5.41 -12.08
C GLU A 185 5.43 -3.98 -12.61
N PHE A 186 5.55 -3.04 -11.72
CA PHE A 186 5.79 -1.64 -12.08
C PHE A 186 7.21 -1.24 -11.65
N GLU A 187 7.78 -0.36 -12.42
CA GLU A 187 9.07 0.22 -12.12
C GLU A 187 8.93 1.37 -11.11
N TRP A 188 9.70 1.32 -10.03
CA TRP A 188 9.74 2.40 -9.05
C TRP A 188 10.42 3.63 -9.65
N PRO A 189 9.80 4.81 -9.57
CA PRO A 189 10.40 6.00 -10.14
C PRO A 189 11.67 6.41 -9.38
N THR A 190 12.74 6.68 -10.13
CA THR A 190 14.00 7.22 -9.62
C THR A 190 14.41 8.46 -10.40
N LEU A 191 15.33 9.26 -9.83
CA LEU A 191 15.86 10.45 -10.50
C LEU A 191 16.85 10.12 -11.64
N ASP A 192 17.35 8.88 -11.69
CA ASP A 192 18.27 8.42 -12.74
C ASP A 192 17.53 7.98 -14.02
N MET A 193 16.22 7.80 -13.97
CA MET A 193 15.42 7.47 -15.15
C MET A 193 15.36 8.65 -16.12
N GLU A 194 15.16 8.37 -17.40
CA GLU A 194 14.87 9.37 -18.41
C GLU A 194 13.46 9.96 -18.23
N ASP A 195 13.26 11.17 -18.74
CA ASP A 195 11.94 11.78 -18.75
C ASP A 195 10.96 10.96 -19.59
N ASN A 196 9.83 10.61 -19.00
CA ASN A 196 8.76 9.88 -19.67
C ASN A 196 8.06 10.81 -20.68
N LYS A 197 8.26 10.52 -21.95
CA LYS A 197 7.72 11.31 -23.08
C LYS A 197 6.20 11.23 -23.22
N ILE A 198 5.56 10.30 -22.53
CA ILE A 198 4.11 10.11 -22.61
C ILE A 198 3.38 11.19 -21.82
N LEU A 199 2.52 11.93 -22.49
CA LEU A 199 1.66 12.94 -21.86
C LEU A 199 0.49 12.25 -21.16
N SER A 200 0.55 12.15 -19.84
CA SER A 200 -0.49 11.53 -19.02
C SER A 200 -0.73 12.31 -17.73
N SER A 201 -1.94 12.19 -17.20
CA SER A 201 -2.29 12.68 -15.87
C SER A 201 -1.71 11.76 -14.78
N CYS A 202 -2.02 12.06 -13.52
CA CYS A 202 -1.71 11.20 -12.38
C CYS A 202 -2.80 11.35 -11.30
N LEU A 203 -2.88 10.37 -10.41
CA LEU A 203 -3.76 10.41 -9.23
C LEU A 203 -3.09 11.08 -8.02
N GLY A 204 -1.76 11.26 -8.06
CA GLY A 204 -0.99 11.93 -6.99
C GLY A 204 -1.48 13.35 -6.72
N GLY A 205 -1.70 13.70 -5.47
CA GLY A 205 -2.25 14.99 -5.06
C GLY A 205 -3.71 15.24 -5.45
N LYS A 206 -4.33 14.36 -6.24
CA LYS A 206 -5.75 14.45 -6.67
C LYS A 206 -6.63 13.45 -5.92
N ASP A 207 -6.37 12.17 -6.08
CA ASP A 207 -7.14 11.09 -5.47
C ASP A 207 -6.40 10.45 -4.28
N GLN A 208 -5.09 10.67 -4.20
CA GLN A 208 -4.22 10.11 -3.18
C GLN A 208 -3.13 11.06 -2.73
N LEU A 209 -2.63 10.83 -1.52
CA LEU A 209 -1.51 11.51 -0.89
C LEU A 209 -0.71 10.47 -0.09
N GLY A 210 0.56 10.72 0.18
CA GLY A 210 1.39 9.88 1.05
C GLY A 210 1.96 10.67 2.22
N ILE A 211 2.17 10.00 3.35
CA ILE A 211 2.86 10.52 4.52
C ILE A 211 3.88 9.47 4.93
N LEU A 212 5.15 9.82 4.88
CA LEU A 212 6.26 8.95 5.26
C LEU A 212 6.36 8.81 6.78
N VAL A 213 7.08 7.81 7.24
CA VAL A 213 7.26 7.51 8.68
C VAL A 213 7.90 8.66 9.47
N ASP A 214 8.61 9.57 8.79
CA ASP A 214 9.21 10.77 9.36
C ASP A 214 8.34 12.04 9.24
N GLY A 215 7.10 11.89 8.79
CA GLY A 215 6.12 12.97 8.67
C GLY A 215 6.18 13.74 7.35
N ARG A 216 7.14 13.49 6.46
CA ARG A 216 7.17 14.15 5.15
C ARG A 216 5.93 13.77 4.34
N VAL A 217 5.26 14.79 3.80
CA VAL A 217 4.09 14.62 2.94
C VAL A 217 4.55 14.54 1.49
N VAL A 218 4.09 13.50 0.77
CA VAL A 218 4.46 13.21 -0.61
C VAL A 218 3.23 13.03 -1.50
N LEU A 219 3.38 13.20 -2.81
CA LEU A 219 2.24 13.18 -3.75
C LEU A 219 1.59 11.79 -3.86
N CYS A 220 2.33 10.72 -3.70
CA CYS A 220 1.80 9.35 -3.86
C CYS A 220 2.67 8.30 -3.13
N CYS A 221 2.15 7.07 -3.05
CA CYS A 221 2.82 5.94 -2.39
C CYS A 221 4.05 5.39 -3.15
N LEU A 222 4.36 5.87 -4.35
CA LEU A 222 5.57 5.45 -5.07
C LEU A 222 6.79 6.34 -4.75
N ASP A 223 6.57 7.45 -4.07
CA ASP A 223 7.64 8.36 -3.66
C ASP A 223 8.14 8.04 -2.25
N TYR A 224 8.67 6.86 -2.09
CA TYR A 224 9.16 6.35 -0.80
C TYR A 224 10.42 7.07 -0.28
N LEU A 225 11.17 7.76 -1.14
CA LEU A 225 12.33 8.58 -0.78
C LEU A 225 11.95 10.01 -0.40
N GLY A 226 10.74 10.43 -0.74
CA GLY A 226 10.27 11.78 -0.44
C GLY A 226 10.78 12.86 -1.39
N HIS A 227 11.09 12.51 -2.64
CA HIS A 227 11.54 13.47 -3.67
C HIS A 227 10.53 14.58 -3.91
N THR A 228 9.24 14.30 -3.78
CA THR A 228 8.20 15.29 -3.95
C THR A 228 8.06 16.23 -2.74
N ASN A 229 8.46 15.80 -1.56
CA ASN A 229 8.39 16.51 -0.27
C ASN A 229 7.61 17.84 -0.29
N LEU A 230 6.35 17.79 0.09
CA LEU A 230 5.46 18.95 0.10
C LEU A 230 5.50 19.74 1.40
N GLY A 231 6.19 19.24 2.41
CA GLY A 231 6.29 19.74 3.77
C GLY A 231 6.24 18.59 4.79
N ASN A 232 6.30 18.89 6.07
CA ASN A 232 6.24 17.91 7.15
C ASN A 232 4.99 18.13 8.01
N ILE A 233 4.18 17.07 8.19
CA ILE A 233 2.91 17.12 8.92
C ILE A 233 3.10 17.30 10.44
N PHE A 234 4.30 17.04 10.95
CA PHE A 234 4.65 17.32 12.36
C PHE A 234 5.04 18.78 12.61
N GLU A 235 5.28 19.55 11.54
CA GLU A 235 5.68 20.96 11.60
C GLU A 235 4.56 21.89 11.12
N ASN A 236 3.73 21.42 10.19
CA ASN A 236 2.71 22.23 9.54
C ASN A 236 1.37 21.49 9.45
N ASP A 237 0.28 22.21 9.60
CA ASP A 237 -1.04 21.66 9.32
C ASP A 237 -1.15 21.20 7.86
N LEU A 238 -1.87 20.09 7.65
CA LEU A 238 -2.09 19.53 6.31
C LEU A 238 -2.77 20.55 5.39
N GLU A 239 -3.63 21.42 5.92
CA GLU A 239 -4.26 22.48 5.13
C GLU A 239 -3.25 23.46 4.56
N CYS A 240 -2.27 23.89 5.33
CA CYS A 240 -1.17 24.75 4.86
C CYS A 240 -0.37 24.07 3.75
N ILE A 241 -0.05 22.78 3.91
CA ILE A 241 0.67 22.00 2.90
C ILE A 241 -0.14 21.91 1.60
N LEU A 242 -1.46 21.65 1.68
CA LEU A 242 -2.34 21.50 0.54
C LEU A 242 -2.68 22.84 -0.15
N ASN A 243 -2.40 23.96 0.47
CA ASN A 243 -2.53 25.30 -0.12
C ASN A 243 -1.17 25.89 -0.56
N SER A 244 -0.07 25.17 -0.37
CA SER A 244 1.24 25.62 -0.80
C SER A 244 1.32 25.73 -2.34
N GLU A 245 2.09 26.71 -2.81
CA GLU A 245 2.34 26.90 -4.25
C GLU A 245 2.87 25.62 -4.90
N LYS A 246 3.78 24.91 -4.21
CA LYS A 246 4.35 23.65 -4.69
C LYS A 246 3.27 22.60 -4.94
N PHE A 247 2.36 22.40 -3.98
CA PHE A 247 1.27 21.42 -4.12
C PHE A 247 0.32 21.82 -5.28
N LEU A 248 -0.08 23.09 -5.33
CA LEU A 248 -0.99 23.59 -6.37
C LEU A 248 -0.39 23.45 -7.78
N ASN A 249 0.90 23.74 -7.94
CA ASN A 249 1.63 23.55 -9.19
C ASN A 249 1.71 22.07 -9.59
N CYS A 250 1.88 21.14 -8.62
CA CYS A 250 1.84 19.70 -8.90
C CYS A 250 0.48 19.26 -9.43
N VAL A 251 -0.62 19.67 -8.78
CA VAL A 251 -1.99 19.33 -9.20
C VAL A 251 -2.29 19.92 -10.58
N LYS A 252 -1.93 21.19 -10.81
CA LYS A 252 -2.07 21.84 -12.11
C LYS A 252 -1.30 21.09 -13.18
N GLY A 253 -0.02 20.75 -12.93
CA GLY A 253 0.81 20.02 -13.88
C GLY A 253 0.21 18.68 -14.29
N PHE A 254 -0.43 17.95 -13.36
CA PHE A 254 -1.14 16.72 -13.70
C PHE A 254 -2.43 16.93 -14.49
N ASN A 255 -3.15 18.03 -14.25
CA ASN A 255 -4.32 18.38 -15.05
C ASN A 255 -3.92 18.74 -16.48
N ASP A 256 -2.82 19.46 -16.64
CA ASP A 256 -2.26 19.88 -17.92
C ASP A 256 -1.46 18.77 -18.62
N ARG A 257 -1.37 17.56 -18.01
CA ARG A 257 -0.55 16.42 -18.46
C ARG A 257 0.96 16.74 -18.58
N LYS A 258 1.43 17.72 -17.84
CA LYS A 258 2.83 18.18 -17.76
C LYS A 258 3.27 18.16 -16.30
N PRO A 259 3.72 17.01 -15.77
CA PRO A 259 4.10 16.91 -14.35
C PRO A 259 5.12 17.96 -13.95
N TYR A 260 4.85 18.66 -12.86
CA TYR A 260 5.68 19.77 -12.36
C TYR A 260 7.03 19.29 -11.82
N LEU A 261 7.04 18.24 -10.99
CA LEU A 261 8.25 17.75 -10.34
C LEU A 261 9.01 16.75 -11.21
N GLU A 262 10.34 16.75 -11.09
CA GLU A 262 11.24 15.92 -11.87
C GLU A 262 10.93 14.43 -11.74
N ILE A 263 10.84 13.91 -10.52
CA ILE A 263 10.51 12.50 -10.27
C ILE A 263 9.18 12.09 -10.94
N CYS A 264 8.20 12.99 -10.98
CA CYS A 264 6.92 12.75 -11.63
C CYS A 264 7.03 12.78 -13.16
N ARG A 265 7.96 13.57 -13.72
CA ARG A 265 8.23 13.54 -15.18
C ARG A 265 8.84 12.20 -15.60
N LYS A 266 9.69 11.63 -14.77
CA LYS A 266 10.38 10.34 -15.01
C LYS A 266 9.50 9.11 -14.78
N CYS A 267 8.44 9.21 -13.97
CA CYS A 267 7.60 8.10 -13.56
C CYS A 267 6.84 7.45 -14.73
N THR A 268 7.12 6.15 -14.99
CA THR A 268 6.44 5.35 -16.01
C THR A 268 5.07 4.84 -15.55
N TYR A 269 4.85 4.74 -14.23
CA TYR A 269 3.58 4.28 -13.67
C TYR A 269 2.37 5.13 -14.12
N ARG A 270 2.57 6.43 -14.39
CA ARG A 270 1.51 7.33 -14.87
C ARG A 270 0.99 6.98 -16.26
N ASN A 271 1.70 6.13 -17.03
CA ASN A 271 1.23 5.65 -18.34
C ASN A 271 -0.10 4.88 -18.23
N ARG A 272 -0.45 4.38 -17.03
CA ARG A 272 -1.73 3.74 -16.74
C ARG A 272 -2.93 4.70 -16.75
N PHE A 273 -2.69 6.01 -16.80
CA PHE A 273 -3.71 7.07 -16.75
C PHE A 273 -3.81 7.84 -18.05
N ILE A 274 -3.39 7.24 -19.15
CA ILE A 274 -3.62 7.76 -20.52
C ILE A 274 -5.12 7.63 -20.81
N LYS A 275 -5.74 8.75 -21.15
CA LYS A 275 -7.10 8.80 -21.68
C LYS A 275 -7.06 9.25 -23.12
#